data_aa959c8c6acc4d2893a8bca753e7dc61
#
_entry.id   aa959c8c6acc4d2893a8bca753e7dc61
#
_cell.length_a   1.000
_cell.length_b   1.000
_cell.length_c   1.000
_cell.angle_alpha   90.00
_cell.angle_beta   90.00
_cell.angle_gamma   90.00
#
_symmetry.space_group_name_H-M   'P 1'
#
loop_
_entity.id
_entity.type
_entity.pdbx_description
1 polymer ?
#
loop_
_entity_poly.entity_id
_entity_poly.type
_entity_poly.pdbx_seq_one_letter_code
_entity_poly.pdbx_strand_id
1 'polypeptide(L)'
;MFNRLREELASVFDRDPAARSALEILTCYPGFHALQLHRYSHWLWGRGMHWLGRFASHLGRWLTGIEIHPGATIGRRVFIDHGMGVVIGETAEIGDDTTLYHGVTLGGTSWNKGKRHPTLGKNVVVGAGAKILGPIMIGDGARIGSNAVVVKDVPPGATVVGIPGRIVDAEVHASSRFAAYAVVQNQDDPMSKAMNELIAQSRELEQTIEAMREKLEKIERELGDQGSADAWSPGHGKRISA
;
A
#
# COMPACT_ATOMS: atom_id res chain seq x y z
N MET A 1 16.66 15.51 27.32
CA MET A 1 15.33 14.88 27.50
C MET A 1 14.22 15.86 27.10
N PHE A 2 14.13 17.06 27.65
CA PHE A 2 13.05 18.03 27.33
C PHE A 2 12.98 18.46 25.86
N ASN A 3 14.10 18.67 25.17
CA ASN A 3 14.10 19.06 23.74
C ASN A 3 13.48 17.99 22.85
N ARG A 4 13.75 16.72 23.11
CA ARG A 4 13.18 15.61 22.36
C ARG A 4 11.65 15.52 22.57
N LEU A 5 11.18 15.70 23.81
CA LEU A 5 9.75 15.71 24.10
C LEU A 5 9.04 16.86 23.35
N ARG A 6 9.62 18.05 23.32
CA ARG A 6 9.07 19.19 22.56
C ARG A 6 8.99 18.91 21.06
N GLU A 7 10.04 18.31 20.49
CA GLU A 7 10.06 17.93 19.08
C GLU A 7 8.96 16.90 18.73
N GLU A 8 8.72 15.97 19.63
CA GLU A 8 7.67 14.95 19.43
C GLU A 8 6.28 15.53 19.56
N LEU A 9 6.04 16.41 20.51
CA LEU A 9 4.78 17.15 20.61
C LEU A 9 4.55 18.01 19.36
N ALA A 10 5.56 18.74 18.91
CA ALA A 10 5.49 19.51 17.67
C ALA A 10 5.18 18.63 16.47
N SER A 11 5.82 17.47 16.37
CA SER A 11 5.61 16.50 15.30
C SER A 11 4.17 15.96 15.24
N VAL A 12 3.47 15.85 16.38
CA VAL A 12 2.03 15.48 16.40
C VAL A 12 1.19 16.63 15.89
N PHE A 13 1.42 17.87 16.37
CA PHE A 13 0.68 19.05 15.88
C PHE A 13 0.84 19.29 14.37
N ASP A 14 2.03 18.99 13.82
CA ASP A 14 2.31 19.16 12.39
C ASP A 14 1.57 18.14 11.51
N ARG A 15 1.19 16.97 12.07
CA ARG A 15 0.66 15.83 11.31
C ARG A 15 -0.79 15.49 11.61
N ASP A 16 -1.29 15.84 12.79
CA ASP A 16 -2.67 15.60 13.18
C ASP A 16 -3.43 16.92 13.37
N PRO A 17 -4.30 17.27 12.39
CA PRO A 17 -5.16 18.46 12.51
C PRO A 17 -6.13 18.43 13.68
N ALA A 18 -6.41 17.23 14.25
CA ALA A 18 -7.30 17.08 15.39
C ALA A 18 -6.63 17.41 16.73
N ALA A 19 -5.30 17.49 16.80
CA ALA A 19 -4.56 17.79 18.00
C ALA A 19 -4.79 19.25 18.45
N ARG A 20 -5.36 19.45 19.64
CA ARG A 20 -5.74 20.79 20.14
C ARG A 20 -4.81 21.34 21.21
N SER A 21 -4.21 20.46 22.01
CA SER A 21 -3.34 20.88 23.12
C SER A 21 -2.27 19.83 23.44
N ALA A 22 -1.17 20.29 24.02
CA ALA A 22 -0.12 19.38 24.51
C ALA A 22 -0.63 18.43 25.59
N LEU A 23 -1.59 18.85 26.42
CA LEU A 23 -2.21 18.00 27.43
C LEU A 23 -2.98 16.85 26.79
N GLU A 24 -3.71 17.10 25.71
CA GLU A 24 -4.41 16.08 24.95
C GLU A 24 -3.45 15.05 24.37
N ILE A 25 -2.33 15.48 23.78
CA ILE A 25 -1.31 14.57 23.27
C ILE A 25 -0.71 13.73 24.40
N LEU A 26 -0.38 14.35 25.52
CA LEU A 26 0.21 13.67 26.68
C LEU A 26 -0.74 12.66 27.34
N THR A 27 -2.05 12.78 27.19
CA THR A 27 -3.03 11.94 27.89
C THR A 27 -3.83 11.03 26.98
N CYS A 28 -4.02 11.37 25.68
CA CYS A 28 -4.96 10.71 24.81
C CYS A 28 -4.33 10.07 23.55
N TYR A 29 -3.01 10.23 23.32
CA TYR A 29 -2.36 9.71 22.12
C TYR A 29 -1.58 8.41 22.41
N PRO A 30 -2.16 7.24 22.09
CA PRO A 30 -1.53 5.95 22.40
C PRO A 30 -0.19 5.76 21.68
N GLY A 31 -0.05 6.27 20.44
CA GLY A 31 1.21 6.22 19.70
C GLY A 31 2.34 6.98 20.39
N PHE A 32 2.04 8.15 20.93
CA PHE A 32 2.99 8.92 21.75
C PHE A 32 3.41 8.13 22.99
N HIS A 33 2.46 7.56 23.72
CA HIS A 33 2.74 6.76 24.93
C HIS A 33 3.59 5.53 24.61
N ALA A 34 3.27 4.81 23.53
CA ALA A 34 4.02 3.64 23.10
C ALA A 34 5.48 3.96 22.81
N LEU A 35 5.76 5.09 22.14
CA LEU A 35 7.13 5.55 21.88
C LEU A 35 7.89 5.91 23.17
N GLN A 36 7.24 6.52 24.16
CA GLN A 36 7.88 6.80 25.45
C GLN A 36 8.20 5.49 26.20
N LEU A 37 7.25 4.56 26.27
CA LEU A 37 7.43 3.28 26.91
C LEU A 37 8.50 2.42 26.22
N HIS A 38 8.52 2.48 24.85
CA HIS A 38 9.57 1.82 24.08
C HIS A 38 10.97 2.34 24.43
N ARG A 39 11.18 3.64 24.60
CA ARG A 39 12.49 4.16 24.99
C ARG A 39 12.99 3.60 26.32
N TYR A 40 12.08 3.48 27.28
CA TYR A 40 12.41 2.88 28.56
C TYR A 40 12.75 1.40 28.40
N SER A 41 11.94 0.64 27.67
CA SER A 41 12.17 -0.79 27.41
C SER A 41 13.44 -1.03 26.59
N HIS A 42 13.73 -0.18 25.61
CA HIS A 42 14.93 -0.24 24.79
C HIS A 42 16.20 0.07 25.61
N TRP A 43 16.13 1.03 26.54
CA TRP A 43 17.23 1.34 27.46
C TRP A 43 17.54 0.15 28.39
N LEU A 44 16.51 -0.54 28.93
CA LEU A 44 16.69 -1.77 29.70
C LEU A 44 17.34 -2.87 28.86
N TRP A 45 16.86 -3.03 27.62
CA TRP A 45 17.39 -4.00 26.66
C TRP A 45 18.86 -3.78 26.37
N GLY A 46 19.25 -2.54 26.06
CA GLY A 46 20.64 -2.16 25.79
C GLY A 46 21.61 -2.34 26.97
N ARG A 47 21.07 -2.52 28.19
CA ARG A 47 21.83 -2.85 29.40
C ARG A 47 21.89 -4.33 29.72
N GLY A 48 21.40 -5.20 28.81
CA GLY A 48 21.37 -6.64 29.02
C GLY A 48 20.24 -7.12 29.93
N MET A 49 19.38 -6.24 30.43
CA MET A 49 18.20 -6.59 31.24
C MET A 49 17.05 -7.03 30.33
N HIS A 50 17.28 -8.07 29.53
CA HIS A 50 16.40 -8.47 28.43
C HIS A 50 14.99 -8.82 28.91
N TRP A 51 14.87 -9.56 30.01
CA TRP A 51 13.58 -9.91 30.58
C TRP A 51 12.78 -8.68 31.01
N LEU A 52 13.41 -7.74 31.72
CA LEU A 52 12.76 -6.49 32.15
C LEU A 52 12.35 -5.63 30.93
N GLY A 53 13.22 -5.52 29.91
CA GLY A 53 12.90 -4.83 28.66
C GLY A 53 11.67 -5.43 27.96
N ARG A 54 11.59 -6.77 27.88
CA ARG A 54 10.43 -7.48 27.30
C ARG A 54 9.17 -7.27 28.14
N PHE A 55 9.28 -7.35 29.46
CA PHE A 55 8.15 -7.15 30.35
C PHE A 55 7.61 -5.71 30.26
N ALA A 56 8.48 -4.71 30.25
CA ALA A 56 8.10 -3.30 30.06
C ALA A 56 7.42 -3.08 28.68
N SER A 57 7.94 -3.69 27.63
CA SER A 57 7.32 -3.66 26.29
C SER A 57 5.92 -4.32 26.30
N HIS A 58 5.75 -5.43 27.02
CA HIS A 58 4.45 -6.09 27.15
C HIS A 58 3.42 -5.23 27.89
N LEU A 59 3.83 -4.54 28.96
CA LEU A 59 2.97 -3.56 29.63
C LEU A 59 2.60 -2.40 28.69
N GLY A 60 3.55 -1.92 27.89
CA GLY A 60 3.30 -0.91 26.88
C GLY A 60 2.25 -1.34 25.86
N ARG A 61 2.33 -2.58 25.36
CA ARG A 61 1.31 -3.17 24.49
C ARG A 61 -0.06 -3.23 25.15
N TRP A 62 -0.11 -3.67 26.40
CA TRP A 62 -1.36 -3.75 27.14
C TRP A 62 -2.04 -2.39 27.33
N LEU A 63 -1.24 -1.34 27.59
CA LEU A 63 -1.73 0.03 27.80
C LEU A 63 -2.14 0.73 26.51
N THR A 64 -1.46 0.45 25.38
CA THR A 64 -1.59 1.26 24.15
C THR A 64 -2.18 0.48 22.97
N GLY A 65 -2.24 -0.85 23.04
CA GLY A 65 -2.58 -1.69 21.89
C GLY A 65 -1.49 -1.77 20.81
N ILE A 66 -0.27 -1.22 21.09
CA ILE A 66 0.86 -1.13 20.18
C ILE A 66 1.99 -2.01 20.70
N GLU A 67 2.44 -2.97 19.89
CA GLU A 67 3.57 -3.82 20.22
C GLU A 67 4.85 -3.29 19.59
N ILE A 68 5.84 -2.91 20.42
CA ILE A 68 7.17 -2.54 19.97
C ILE A 68 8.18 -3.40 20.71
N HIS A 69 8.93 -4.23 19.98
CA HIS A 69 9.99 -5.02 20.60
C HIS A 69 11.09 -4.10 21.14
N PRO A 70 11.61 -4.33 22.35
CA PRO A 70 12.62 -3.43 22.94
C PRO A 70 13.95 -3.39 22.17
N GLY A 71 14.22 -4.39 21.32
CA GLY A 71 15.39 -4.40 20.43
C GLY A 71 15.24 -3.50 19.20
N ALA A 72 14.04 -3.07 18.85
CA ALA A 72 13.82 -2.20 17.68
C ALA A 72 14.51 -0.84 17.84
N THR A 73 14.99 -0.29 16.73
CA THR A 73 15.60 1.04 16.69
C THR A 73 14.60 2.04 16.08
N ILE A 74 14.28 3.09 16.82
CA ILE A 74 13.31 4.10 16.38
C ILE A 74 13.96 5.49 16.41
N GLY A 75 13.90 6.17 15.27
CA GLY A 75 14.44 7.50 15.04
C GLY A 75 13.71 8.61 15.81
N ARG A 76 13.90 9.82 15.34
CA ARG A 76 13.28 11.02 15.93
C ARG A 76 12.01 11.38 15.18
N ARG A 77 11.06 12.03 15.86
CA ARG A 77 9.81 12.54 15.30
C ARG A 77 9.01 11.48 14.54
N VAL A 78 9.16 10.21 14.94
CA VAL A 78 8.27 9.15 14.44
C VAL A 78 6.88 9.36 15.00
N PHE A 79 5.87 9.27 14.15
CA PHE A 79 4.46 9.44 14.50
C PHE A 79 3.71 8.13 14.27
N ILE A 80 3.00 7.66 15.28
CA ILE A 80 2.12 6.49 15.19
C ILE A 80 0.69 7.01 15.38
N ASP A 81 -0.04 7.08 14.28
CA ASP A 81 -1.41 7.57 14.27
C ASP A 81 -2.41 6.45 14.56
N HIS A 82 -3.35 6.70 15.49
CA HIS A 82 -4.28 5.73 16.06
C HIS A 82 -3.61 4.53 16.75
N GLY A 83 -2.70 3.88 16.11
CA GLY A 83 -1.73 2.90 16.60
C GLY A 83 -2.27 1.52 16.95
N MET A 84 -3.55 1.30 17.16
CA MET A 84 -4.10 0.00 17.54
C MET A 84 -3.65 -1.10 16.58
N GLY A 85 -3.08 -2.20 17.13
CA GLY A 85 -2.63 -3.35 16.33
C GLY A 85 -1.33 -3.14 15.55
N VAL A 86 -0.60 -2.06 15.77
CA VAL A 86 0.77 -1.91 15.25
C VAL A 86 1.70 -2.91 15.91
N VAL A 87 2.52 -3.58 15.11
CA VAL A 87 3.54 -4.54 15.57
C VAL A 87 4.88 -4.20 14.94
N ILE A 88 5.88 -3.90 15.77
CA ILE A 88 7.25 -3.60 15.36
C ILE A 88 8.19 -4.64 15.94
N GLY A 89 8.79 -5.46 15.05
CA GLY A 89 9.63 -6.60 15.43
C GLY A 89 11.03 -6.24 15.92
N GLU A 90 11.74 -7.19 16.48
CA GLU A 90 13.01 -7.03 17.22
C GLU A 90 14.10 -6.27 16.46
N THR A 91 14.32 -6.60 15.20
CA THR A 91 15.42 -6.05 14.40
C THR A 91 14.92 -5.01 13.38
N ALA A 92 13.70 -4.45 13.61
CA ALA A 92 13.19 -3.36 12.81
C ALA A 92 13.95 -2.07 13.11
N GLU A 93 14.18 -1.29 12.07
CA GLU A 93 14.79 0.02 12.14
C GLU A 93 13.86 1.03 11.47
N ILE A 94 13.58 2.14 12.12
CA ILE A 94 12.67 3.17 11.63
C ILE A 94 13.41 4.51 11.64
N GLY A 95 13.54 5.10 10.46
CA GLY A 95 14.18 6.41 10.29
C GLY A 95 13.34 7.56 10.84
N ASP A 96 14.00 8.72 10.92
CA ASP A 96 13.37 9.96 11.41
C ASP A 96 12.16 10.35 10.56
N ASP A 97 11.21 11.07 11.16
CA ASP A 97 10.03 11.65 10.50
C ASP A 97 9.07 10.63 9.87
N THR A 98 9.23 9.36 10.16
CA THR A 98 8.36 8.30 9.63
C THR A 98 6.99 8.32 10.30
N THR A 99 5.94 8.07 9.51
CA THR A 99 4.54 7.95 9.99
C THR A 99 4.05 6.53 9.80
N LEU A 100 3.48 5.94 10.85
CA LEU A 100 2.84 4.64 10.83
C LEU A 100 1.38 4.78 11.24
N TYR A 101 0.46 4.19 10.47
CA TYR A 101 -0.94 4.11 10.84
C TYR A 101 -1.25 2.81 11.59
N HIS A 102 -2.47 2.71 12.13
CA HIS A 102 -2.93 1.53 12.86
C HIS A 102 -2.81 0.24 12.04
N GLY A 103 -2.67 -0.89 12.73
CA GLY A 103 -2.60 -2.22 12.10
C GLY A 103 -1.36 -2.51 11.26
N VAL A 104 -0.38 -1.59 11.20
CA VAL A 104 0.89 -1.78 10.49
C VAL A 104 1.70 -2.89 11.16
N THR A 105 2.31 -3.76 10.34
CA THR A 105 3.25 -4.79 10.84
C THR A 105 4.60 -4.63 10.16
N LEU A 106 5.66 -4.45 10.96
CA LEU A 106 7.04 -4.59 10.56
C LEU A 106 7.54 -5.96 11.01
N GLY A 107 7.30 -6.97 10.18
CA GLY A 107 7.43 -8.39 10.53
C GLY A 107 8.69 -9.06 9.95
N GLY A 108 9.07 -10.17 10.56
CA GLY A 108 10.14 -11.04 10.05
C GLY A 108 9.59 -12.16 9.17
N THR A 109 10.42 -12.67 8.26
CA THR A 109 10.11 -13.82 7.40
C THR A 109 11.03 -15.03 7.67
N SER A 110 11.90 -14.95 8.68
CA SER A 110 12.85 -16.00 9.03
C SER A 110 12.78 -16.35 10.51
N TRP A 111 12.98 -17.64 10.81
CA TRP A 111 13.14 -18.16 12.17
C TRP A 111 14.58 -18.01 12.71
N ASN A 112 15.51 -17.63 11.86
CA ASN A 112 16.91 -17.45 12.25
C ASN A 112 17.09 -16.17 13.06
N LYS A 113 18.07 -16.20 13.98
CA LYS A 113 18.52 -15.01 14.70
C LYS A 113 19.19 -14.03 13.73
N GLY A 114 19.20 -12.76 14.08
CA GLY A 114 19.81 -11.69 13.27
C GLY A 114 18.79 -10.81 12.58
N LYS A 115 19.22 -10.02 11.60
CA LYS A 115 18.38 -9.11 10.83
C LYS A 115 17.30 -9.88 10.06
N ARG A 116 16.04 -9.70 10.43
CA ARG A 116 14.88 -10.37 9.83
C ARG A 116 13.65 -9.48 9.69
N HIS A 117 13.74 -8.25 10.18
CA HIS A 117 12.68 -7.24 10.10
C HIS A 117 13.12 -6.08 9.22
N PRO A 118 12.21 -5.30 8.64
CA PRO A 118 12.52 -4.25 7.70
C PRO A 118 13.28 -3.07 8.32
N THR A 119 13.97 -2.35 7.45
CA THR A 119 14.56 -1.04 7.72
C THR A 119 13.79 0.00 6.91
N LEU A 120 13.19 0.96 7.58
CA LEU A 120 12.54 2.11 6.98
C LEU A 120 13.48 3.32 7.02
N GLY A 121 13.64 3.97 5.89
CA GLY A 121 14.36 5.24 5.78
C GLY A 121 13.62 6.39 6.47
N LYS A 122 14.05 7.61 6.18
CA LYS A 122 13.46 8.83 6.74
C LYS A 122 12.20 9.22 5.97
N ASN A 123 11.28 9.90 6.66
CA ASN A 123 10.06 10.46 6.06
C ASN A 123 9.20 9.43 5.29
N VAL A 124 9.24 8.17 5.72
CA VAL A 124 8.40 7.11 5.15
C VAL A 124 6.99 7.20 5.71
N VAL A 125 5.98 6.99 4.86
CA VAL A 125 4.58 6.93 5.29
C VAL A 125 4.05 5.52 5.04
N VAL A 126 3.55 4.87 6.10
CA VAL A 126 3.01 3.51 6.04
C VAL A 126 1.53 3.53 6.36
N GLY A 127 0.71 3.29 5.35
CA GLY A 127 -0.74 3.31 5.43
C GLY A 127 -1.31 2.23 6.35
N ALA A 128 -2.56 2.44 6.78
CA ALA A 128 -3.25 1.58 7.72
C ALA A 128 -3.29 0.12 7.27
N GLY A 129 -3.02 -0.80 8.20
CA GLY A 129 -3.07 -2.24 7.92
C GLY A 129 -1.93 -2.79 7.04
N ALA A 130 -1.00 -1.97 6.55
CA ALA A 130 0.09 -2.45 5.70
C ALA A 130 1.02 -3.43 6.43
N LYS A 131 1.55 -4.41 5.70
CA LYS A 131 2.47 -5.43 6.18
C LYS A 131 3.79 -5.33 5.42
N ILE A 132 4.86 -4.98 6.11
CA ILE A 132 6.21 -4.91 5.54
C ILE A 132 7.01 -6.06 6.16
N LEU A 133 7.40 -7.02 5.34
CA LEU A 133 7.86 -8.32 5.83
C LEU A 133 9.24 -8.68 5.30
N GLY A 134 10.13 -9.09 6.21
CA GLY A 134 11.48 -9.52 5.88
C GLY A 134 12.53 -8.42 6.09
N PRO A 135 13.82 -8.75 5.92
CA PRO A 135 14.94 -7.82 6.13
C PRO A 135 15.12 -6.88 4.93
N ILE A 136 14.01 -6.29 4.47
CA ILE A 136 13.96 -5.42 3.28
C ILE A 136 14.18 -3.95 3.65
N MET A 137 14.60 -3.17 2.66
CA MET A 137 14.82 -1.74 2.77
C MET A 137 13.65 -0.96 2.14
N ILE A 138 13.10 -0.03 2.90
CA ILE A 138 12.15 0.96 2.40
C ILE A 138 12.87 2.30 2.34
N GLY A 139 13.08 2.81 1.14
CA GLY A 139 13.85 4.03 0.91
C GLY A 139 13.22 5.29 1.49
N ASP A 140 14.02 6.34 1.65
CA ASP A 140 13.59 7.64 2.18
C ASP A 140 12.41 8.21 1.39
N GLY A 141 11.42 8.75 2.10
CA GLY A 141 10.25 9.36 1.48
C GLY A 141 9.29 8.40 0.78
N ALA A 142 9.52 7.08 0.85
CA ALA A 142 8.62 6.09 0.26
C ALA A 142 7.24 6.09 0.93
N ARG A 143 6.21 5.73 0.16
CA ARG A 143 4.83 5.65 0.60
C ARG A 143 4.28 4.25 0.41
N ILE A 144 3.79 3.66 1.49
CA ILE A 144 3.19 2.33 1.47
C ILE A 144 1.69 2.48 1.65
N GLY A 145 0.93 2.05 0.65
CA GLY A 145 -0.53 2.13 0.65
C GLY A 145 -1.17 1.29 1.74
N SER A 146 -2.39 1.65 2.13
CA SER A 146 -3.16 0.90 3.13
C SER A 146 -3.37 -0.54 2.69
N ASN A 147 -3.22 -1.48 3.64
CA ASN A 147 -3.32 -2.93 3.43
C ASN A 147 -2.34 -3.52 2.40
N ALA A 148 -1.33 -2.77 1.94
CA ALA A 148 -0.31 -3.33 1.06
C ALA A 148 0.56 -4.37 1.80
N VAL A 149 0.98 -5.41 1.07
CA VAL A 149 1.90 -6.45 1.58
C VAL A 149 3.22 -6.36 0.83
N VAL A 150 4.23 -5.78 1.48
CA VAL A 150 5.55 -5.50 0.90
C VAL A 150 6.56 -6.53 1.35
N VAL A 151 7.16 -7.23 0.39
CA VAL A 151 8.14 -8.31 0.61
C VAL A 151 9.43 -8.13 -0.21
N LYS A 152 9.61 -6.95 -0.82
CA LYS A 152 10.78 -6.57 -1.61
C LYS A 152 11.19 -5.14 -1.27
N ASP A 153 12.45 -4.81 -1.54
CA ASP A 153 12.97 -3.46 -1.37
C ASP A 153 12.16 -2.43 -2.15
N VAL A 154 12.00 -1.25 -1.56
CA VAL A 154 11.28 -0.11 -2.15
C VAL A 154 12.25 1.05 -2.33
N PRO A 155 12.41 1.58 -3.55
CA PRO A 155 13.27 2.74 -3.81
C PRO A 155 12.81 4.00 -3.06
N PRO A 156 13.72 4.96 -2.82
CA PRO A 156 13.35 6.25 -2.25
C PRO A 156 12.25 6.96 -3.07
N GLY A 157 11.29 7.57 -2.38
CA GLY A 157 10.18 8.32 -2.98
C GLY A 157 9.11 7.48 -3.68
N ALA A 158 9.32 6.17 -3.83
CA ALA A 158 8.37 5.30 -4.53
C ALA A 158 7.08 5.08 -3.71
N THR A 159 5.98 4.90 -4.42
CA THR A 159 4.69 4.50 -3.83
C THR A 159 4.43 3.02 -4.13
N VAL A 160 4.02 2.26 -3.10
CA VAL A 160 3.71 0.83 -3.22
C VAL A 160 2.28 0.57 -2.78
N VAL A 161 1.51 -0.17 -3.59
CA VAL A 161 0.13 -0.55 -3.28
C VAL A 161 -0.15 -2.02 -3.61
N GLY A 162 -1.17 -2.58 -3.00
CA GLY A 162 -1.71 -3.90 -3.33
C GLY A 162 -1.10 -5.09 -2.59
N ILE A 163 -1.62 -6.29 -2.91
CA ILE A 163 -1.22 -7.59 -2.35
C ILE A 163 -1.00 -8.57 -3.53
N PRO A 164 0.25 -8.96 -3.83
CA PRO A 164 1.50 -8.42 -3.30
C PRO A 164 1.75 -6.96 -3.70
N GLY A 165 2.53 -6.23 -2.88
CA GLY A 165 2.85 -4.82 -3.12
C GLY A 165 3.57 -4.60 -4.45
N ARG A 166 3.08 -3.65 -5.24
CA ARG A 166 3.65 -3.23 -6.52
C ARG A 166 3.98 -1.74 -6.47
N ILE A 167 5.14 -1.38 -7.00
CA ILE A 167 5.52 0.02 -7.17
C ILE A 167 4.60 0.60 -8.25
N VAL A 168 3.95 1.71 -7.94
CA VAL A 168 3.22 2.50 -8.92
C VAL A 168 4.08 3.71 -9.28
N ASP A 169 4.20 4.01 -10.57
CA ASP A 169 4.97 5.16 -11.03
C ASP A 169 4.35 6.43 -10.46
N ALA A 170 5.10 7.05 -9.57
CA ALA A 170 4.75 8.34 -9.04
C ALA A 170 5.16 9.39 -10.07
N GLU A 171 4.24 9.83 -10.92
CA GLU A 171 4.38 11.18 -11.45
C GLU A 171 4.39 12.13 -10.23
N VAL A 172 5.58 12.55 -9.96
CA VAL A 172 6.09 13.60 -9.10
C VAL A 172 5.02 14.42 -8.38
N HIS A 173 4.93 14.23 -7.07
CA HIS A 173 4.47 15.29 -6.17
C HIS A 173 5.56 15.63 -5.15
N ALA A 174 6.51 16.46 -5.59
CA ALA A 174 7.40 17.21 -4.73
C ALA A 174 6.61 18.33 -4.04
N SER A 175 5.82 18.00 -3.02
CA SER A 175 5.41 18.99 -2.04
C SER A 175 5.94 18.57 -0.68
N SER A 176 6.83 19.39 -0.14
CA SER A 176 7.54 19.23 1.11
C SER A 176 6.66 19.32 2.37
N ARG A 177 5.34 19.18 2.24
CA ARG A 177 4.40 19.15 3.36
C ARG A 177 3.83 17.76 3.53
N PHE A 178 3.73 17.31 4.77
CA PHE A 178 3.04 16.10 5.17
C PHE A 178 1.64 16.08 4.51
N ALA A 179 1.42 15.11 3.63
CA ALA A 179 0.09 14.81 3.12
C ALA A 179 -0.33 13.47 3.73
N ALA A 180 -1.34 13.48 4.59
CA ALA A 180 -1.95 12.25 5.06
C ALA A 180 -2.43 11.43 3.86
N TYR A 181 -2.23 10.12 3.89
CA TYR A 181 -2.50 9.20 2.77
C TYR A 181 -3.90 9.33 2.15
N ALA A 182 -4.86 9.88 2.85
CA ALA A 182 -6.25 10.03 2.42
C ALA A 182 -6.64 11.46 1.99
N VAL A 183 -5.74 12.45 2.00
CA VAL A 183 -6.09 13.87 1.82
C VAL A 183 -5.45 14.48 0.56
N VAL A 184 -5.09 13.69 -0.43
CA VAL A 184 -4.65 14.24 -1.72
C VAL A 184 -5.88 14.54 -2.55
N GLN A 185 -6.28 15.81 -2.60
CA GLN A 185 -7.22 16.32 -3.59
C GLN A 185 -6.64 16.03 -4.98
N ASN A 186 -7.35 15.26 -5.82
CA ASN A 186 -7.02 14.87 -7.18
C ASN A 186 -5.95 13.78 -7.36
N GLN A 187 -5.94 12.72 -6.57
CA GLN A 187 -5.36 11.46 -7.06
C GLN A 187 -6.51 10.54 -7.46
N ASP A 188 -6.67 10.37 -8.77
CA ASP A 188 -7.35 9.19 -9.30
C ASP A 188 -6.71 7.96 -8.65
N ASP A 189 -7.50 7.21 -7.91
CA ASP A 189 -7.07 5.94 -7.33
C ASP A 189 -6.46 5.10 -8.48
N PRO A 190 -5.21 4.64 -8.37
CA PRO A 190 -4.55 3.83 -9.41
C PRO A 190 -5.39 2.61 -9.81
N MET A 191 -6.16 2.07 -8.87
CA MET A 191 -7.12 0.99 -9.11
C MET A 191 -8.30 1.48 -9.97
N SER A 192 -8.84 2.66 -9.71
CA SER A 192 -9.89 3.28 -10.51
C SER A 192 -9.40 3.60 -11.93
N LYS A 193 -8.15 4.06 -12.09
CA LYS A 193 -7.55 4.30 -13.39
C LYS A 193 -7.38 3.00 -14.17
N ALA A 194 -6.82 1.95 -13.57
CA ALA A 194 -6.69 0.64 -14.18
C ALA A 194 -8.05 0.01 -14.52
N MET A 195 -9.05 0.19 -13.66
CA MET A 195 -10.42 -0.27 -13.90
C MET A 195 -11.04 0.48 -15.08
N ASN A 196 -10.86 1.79 -15.18
CA ASN A 196 -11.39 2.59 -16.29
C ASN A 196 -10.69 2.23 -17.61
N GLU A 197 -9.40 1.95 -17.61
CA GLU A 197 -8.66 1.45 -18.78
C GLU A 197 -9.17 0.08 -19.21
N LEU A 198 -9.40 -0.85 -18.30
CA LEU A 198 -10.00 -2.16 -18.61
C LEU A 198 -11.42 -2.05 -19.16
N ILE A 199 -12.24 -1.16 -18.61
CA ILE A 199 -13.59 -0.89 -19.11
C ILE A 199 -13.54 -0.30 -20.52
N ALA A 200 -12.60 0.61 -20.80
CA ALA A 200 -12.40 1.18 -22.13
C ALA A 200 -11.99 0.12 -23.15
N GLN A 201 -11.03 -0.75 -22.81
CA GLN A 201 -10.61 -1.86 -23.67
C GLN A 201 -11.73 -2.88 -23.90
N SER A 202 -12.54 -3.19 -22.89
CA SER A 202 -13.71 -4.09 -23.02
C SER A 202 -14.72 -3.51 -24.01
N ARG A 203 -15.02 -2.22 -23.95
CA ARG A 203 -15.93 -1.55 -24.89
C ARG A 203 -15.40 -1.52 -26.32
N GLU A 204 -14.11 -1.32 -26.49
CA GLU A 204 -13.47 -1.34 -27.82
C GLU A 204 -13.54 -2.74 -28.44
N LEU A 205 -13.31 -3.79 -27.64
CA LEU A 205 -13.47 -5.17 -28.07
C LEU A 205 -14.92 -5.51 -28.44
N GLU A 206 -15.89 -5.07 -27.65
CA GLU A 206 -17.32 -5.26 -27.95
C GLU A 206 -17.71 -4.58 -29.27
N GLN A 207 -17.25 -3.35 -29.53
CA GLN A 207 -17.48 -2.66 -30.81
C GLN A 207 -16.84 -3.38 -31.98
N THR A 208 -15.64 -3.92 -31.80
CA THR A 208 -14.94 -4.69 -32.82
C THR A 208 -15.66 -6.00 -33.16
N ILE A 209 -16.15 -6.68 -32.14
CA ILE A 209 -16.95 -7.92 -32.32
C ILE A 209 -18.23 -7.61 -33.08
N GLU A 210 -18.95 -6.55 -32.75
CA GLU A 210 -20.19 -6.18 -33.43
C GLU A 210 -19.93 -5.82 -34.90
N ALA A 211 -18.87 -5.03 -35.19
CA ALA A 211 -18.47 -4.71 -36.54
C ALA A 211 -18.05 -5.95 -37.38
N MET A 212 -17.41 -6.94 -36.74
CA MET A 212 -17.11 -8.22 -37.40
C MET A 212 -18.36 -9.03 -37.66
N ARG A 213 -19.33 -9.02 -36.77
CA ARG A 213 -20.61 -9.71 -36.91
C ARG A 213 -21.42 -9.14 -38.08
N GLU A 214 -21.51 -7.81 -38.16
CA GLU A 214 -22.17 -7.14 -39.30
C GLU A 214 -21.51 -7.49 -40.65
N LYS A 215 -20.18 -7.56 -40.70
CA LYS A 215 -19.45 -7.97 -41.92
C LYS A 215 -19.73 -9.42 -42.28
N LEU A 216 -19.77 -10.31 -41.31
CA LEU A 216 -20.12 -11.74 -41.53
C LEU A 216 -21.52 -11.88 -42.07
N GLU A 217 -22.51 -11.21 -41.48
CA GLU A 217 -23.90 -11.23 -41.98
C GLU A 217 -24.03 -10.67 -43.39
N LYS A 218 -23.22 -9.68 -43.75
CA LYS A 218 -23.19 -9.12 -45.12
C LYS A 218 -22.61 -10.12 -46.09
N ILE A 219 -21.50 -10.77 -45.77
CA ILE A 219 -20.88 -11.81 -46.61
C ILE A 219 -21.82 -13.02 -46.77
N GLU A 220 -22.51 -13.48 -45.73
CA GLU A 220 -23.48 -14.55 -45.81
C GLU A 220 -24.65 -14.21 -46.73
N ARG A 221 -25.16 -12.97 -46.71
CA ARG A 221 -26.20 -12.51 -47.65
C ARG A 221 -25.70 -12.47 -49.09
N GLU A 222 -24.48 -11.97 -49.32
CA GLU A 222 -23.88 -11.92 -50.67
C GLU A 222 -23.63 -13.33 -51.25
N LEU A 223 -23.22 -14.31 -50.42
CA LEU A 223 -23.04 -15.68 -50.81
C LEU A 223 -24.38 -16.43 -51.03
N GLY A 224 -25.40 -16.12 -50.23
CA GLY A 224 -26.74 -16.64 -50.38
C GLY A 224 -27.42 -16.19 -51.68
N ASP A 225 -27.21 -14.93 -52.10
CA ASP A 225 -27.72 -14.38 -53.37
C ASP A 225 -27.00 -14.96 -54.59
N GLN A 226 -25.71 -15.24 -54.49
CA GLN A 226 -24.96 -15.91 -55.58
C GLN A 226 -25.37 -17.37 -55.76
N GLY A 227 -25.69 -18.08 -54.68
CA GLY A 227 -26.18 -19.46 -54.72
C GLY A 227 -27.58 -19.60 -55.33
N SER A 228 -28.41 -18.57 -55.34
CA SER A 228 -29.73 -18.56 -55.98
C SER A 228 -29.70 -18.23 -57.47
N ALA A 229 -28.63 -17.57 -57.96
CA ALA A 229 -28.47 -17.20 -59.37
C ALA A 229 -28.01 -18.38 -60.29
N ASP A 230 -27.40 -19.40 -59.71
CA ASP A 230 -26.94 -20.61 -60.42
C ASP A 230 -27.94 -21.80 -60.39
N ALA A 231 -29.20 -21.56 -60.06
CA ALA A 231 -30.23 -22.56 -60.13
C ALA A 231 -30.55 -22.84 -61.62
N TRP A 232 -30.01 -23.94 -62.08
CA TRP A 232 -30.09 -24.58 -63.36
C TRP A 232 -31.46 -24.42 -64.04
N SER A 233 -31.46 -23.89 -65.31
CA SER A 233 -32.61 -23.87 -66.23
C SER A 233 -32.66 -25.15 -67.05
N PRO A 234 -33.74 -26.00 -67.00
CA PRO A 234 -33.80 -27.20 -67.80
C PRO A 234 -34.07 -26.87 -69.28
N GLY A 235 -33.09 -27.21 -70.09
CA GLY A 235 -33.14 -27.03 -71.55
C GLY A 235 -34.28 -27.74 -72.21
N HIS A 236 -34.90 -27.11 -73.20
CA HIS A 236 -35.90 -27.60 -74.15
C HIS A 236 -35.41 -28.85 -74.89
N GLY A 237 -35.99 -29.95 -74.58
CA GLY A 237 -35.86 -31.18 -75.38
C GLY A 237 -36.57 -31.02 -76.73
N LYS A 238 -35.79 -31.03 -77.83
CA LYS A 238 -36.29 -31.16 -79.19
C LYS A 238 -36.90 -32.58 -79.38
N ARG A 239 -38.22 -32.63 -79.71
CA ARG A 239 -38.85 -33.82 -80.28
C ARG A 239 -38.27 -34.01 -81.65
N ILE A 240 -37.77 -35.24 -81.98
CA ILE A 240 -37.52 -35.71 -83.30
C ILE A 240 -38.62 -36.73 -83.59
N SER A 241 -39.42 -36.43 -84.58
CA SER A 241 -40.41 -37.33 -85.22
C SER A 241 -39.75 -38.11 -86.36
N ALA A 242 -39.86 -39.38 -86.33
CA ALA A 242 -40.12 -40.29 -87.48
C ALA A 242 -40.31 -41.71 -86.97
#